data_4a45d59d735e4a150f869e9b6e8ac50c
#
_entry.id   4a45d59d735e4a150f869e9b6e8ac50c
#
_cell.length_a   1.000
_cell.length_b   1.000
_cell.length_c   1.000
_cell.angle_alpha   90.00
_cell.angle_beta   90.00
_cell.angle_gamma   90.00
#
_symmetry.space_group_name_H-M   'P 1'
#
loop_
_entity.id
_entity.type
_entity.pdbx_description
1 polymer ?
#
loop_
_entity_poly.entity_id
_entity_poly.type
_entity_poly.pdbx_seq_one_letter_code
_entity_poly.pdbx_strand_id
1 'polypeptide(L)'
;ETNEDNESFIEYIAGEKGIAEKWLKAGAFGYRLDVADELPDKFLDEFCKSVKSLNNDYVVIGEVWEDATNKISHGGRRKYLLGEQLDSVMNYPFASAILTFMRYGVAENFMESVVSICENYPKTALDCLMNHIGTHDTARILTSLIYDSIEHKPRNIQVDCKLTDVEYEKAKALLKCATVLQYTLPGFPSIYYGDEAGVQGGGDPFNRSFFPWGAEDSDITEWYQRLGKVRNSLKCLKNGSFKPYSAMLSCIAYTREREGEKIMVIANRNYHEIDYYLPDEFKYKEELIFGAQVTDFVKIPAHSAVIIKSN
;
A
#
# COMPACT_ATOMS: atom_id res chain seq x y z
N GLU A 1 -28.33 -11.23 4.67
CA GLU A 1 -27.36 -10.96 5.73
C GLU A 1 -27.17 -12.23 6.55
N THR A 2 -25.95 -12.53 6.94
CA THR A 2 -25.61 -13.58 7.90
C THR A 2 -25.73 -13.02 9.32
N ASN A 3 -25.88 -13.88 10.30
CA ASN A 3 -25.84 -13.47 11.71
C ASN A 3 -24.52 -13.99 12.30
N GLU A 4 -23.53 -13.15 12.31
CA GLU A 4 -22.16 -13.46 12.70
C GLU A 4 -22.01 -13.67 14.22
N ASP A 5 -22.99 -13.22 15.02
CA ASP A 5 -23.06 -13.51 16.46
C ASP A 5 -23.65 -14.90 16.77
N ASN A 6 -24.20 -15.58 15.78
CA ASN A 6 -24.80 -16.91 15.97
C ASN A 6 -23.72 -17.96 16.21
N GLU A 7 -23.85 -18.70 17.31
CA GLU A 7 -22.87 -19.73 17.71
C GLU A 7 -22.64 -20.80 16.65
N SER A 8 -23.70 -21.22 15.95
CA SER A 8 -23.57 -22.24 14.88
C SER A 8 -22.83 -21.70 13.66
N PHE A 9 -22.93 -20.41 13.38
CA PHE A 9 -22.15 -19.76 12.31
C PHE A 9 -20.68 -19.64 12.72
N ILE A 10 -20.41 -19.17 13.94
CA ILE A 10 -19.04 -19.08 14.47
C ILE A 10 -18.39 -20.47 14.45
N GLU A 11 -19.08 -21.51 14.94
CA GLU A 11 -18.58 -22.89 14.93
C GLU A 11 -18.32 -23.40 13.51
N TYR A 12 -19.19 -23.10 12.54
CA TYR A 12 -19.01 -23.49 11.15
C TYR A 12 -17.79 -22.84 10.50
N ILE A 13 -17.52 -21.55 10.79
CA ILE A 13 -16.39 -20.81 10.21
C ILE A 13 -15.11 -21.05 10.99
N ALA A 14 -15.13 -20.86 12.31
CA ALA A 14 -13.97 -20.78 13.19
C ALA A 14 -13.81 -21.97 14.15
N GLY A 15 -14.79 -22.86 14.24
CA GLY A 15 -14.73 -24.02 15.11
C GLY A 15 -13.74 -25.10 14.67
N GLU A 16 -13.58 -26.14 15.50
CA GLU A 16 -12.76 -27.31 15.17
C GLU A 16 -13.26 -27.97 13.87
N LYS A 17 -12.35 -28.17 12.91
CA LYS A 17 -12.65 -28.62 11.53
C LYS A 17 -13.55 -27.67 10.72
N GLY A 18 -13.69 -26.43 11.16
CA GLY A 18 -14.41 -25.37 10.45
C GLY A 18 -13.69 -24.94 9.17
N ILE A 19 -14.31 -23.96 8.49
CA ILE A 19 -13.81 -23.47 7.20
C ILE A 19 -12.39 -22.90 7.32
N ALA A 20 -12.11 -22.14 8.40
CA ALA A 20 -10.79 -21.53 8.62
C ALA A 20 -9.70 -22.60 8.73
N GLU A 21 -9.90 -23.60 9.58
CA GLU A 21 -8.94 -24.70 9.74
C GLU A 21 -8.70 -25.46 8.43
N LYS A 22 -9.77 -25.73 7.69
CA LYS A 22 -9.70 -26.46 6.41
C LYS A 22 -8.75 -25.80 5.41
N TRP A 23 -8.84 -24.48 5.22
CA TRP A 23 -8.00 -23.77 4.26
C TRP A 23 -6.57 -23.58 4.76
N LEU A 24 -6.37 -23.37 6.06
CA LEU A 24 -5.02 -23.33 6.65
C LEU A 24 -4.30 -24.68 6.48
N LYS A 25 -5.00 -25.80 6.72
CA LYS A 25 -4.46 -27.14 6.45
C LYS A 25 -4.23 -27.43 4.96
N ALA A 26 -4.96 -26.78 4.07
CA ALA A 26 -4.76 -26.87 2.63
C ALA A 26 -3.59 -25.99 2.12
N GLY A 27 -2.94 -25.20 3.00
CA GLY A 27 -1.73 -24.43 2.69
C GLY A 27 -1.96 -22.92 2.65
N ALA A 28 -3.13 -22.40 3.03
CA ALA A 28 -3.29 -20.96 3.26
C ALA A 28 -2.42 -20.54 4.47
N PHE A 29 -1.86 -19.33 4.42
CA PHE A 29 -1.01 -18.81 5.51
C PHE A 29 -1.74 -17.77 6.37
N GLY A 30 -3.00 -17.52 6.09
CA GLY A 30 -3.81 -16.57 6.83
C GLY A 30 -5.08 -16.17 6.08
N TYR A 31 -5.69 -15.09 6.53
CA TYR A 31 -6.95 -14.58 6.02
C TYR A 31 -6.94 -13.07 5.85
N ARG A 32 -7.63 -12.61 4.83
CA ARG A 32 -8.13 -11.24 4.74
C ARG A 32 -9.63 -11.29 4.99
N LEU A 33 -10.08 -10.58 6.02
CA LEU A 33 -11.48 -10.49 6.37
C LEU A 33 -12.12 -9.31 5.65
N ASP A 34 -13.16 -9.63 4.89
CA ASP A 34 -13.99 -8.64 4.20
C ASP A 34 -14.81 -7.85 5.22
N VAL A 35 -14.93 -6.54 4.96
CA VAL A 35 -15.78 -5.62 5.74
C VAL A 35 -15.61 -5.80 7.25
N ALA A 36 -14.38 -5.80 7.75
CA ALA A 36 -14.11 -6.07 9.16
C ALA A 36 -14.87 -5.13 10.12
N ASP A 37 -15.24 -3.93 9.65
CA ASP A 37 -16.05 -2.98 10.41
C ASP A 37 -17.48 -3.45 10.69
N GLU A 38 -18.02 -4.32 9.86
CA GLU A 38 -19.37 -4.89 10.02
C GLU A 38 -19.36 -6.19 10.83
N LEU A 39 -18.19 -6.79 11.09
CA LEU A 39 -18.08 -8.02 11.87
C LEU A 39 -18.14 -7.72 13.38
N PRO A 40 -18.95 -8.45 14.17
CA PRO A 40 -18.98 -8.31 15.62
C PRO A 40 -17.64 -8.66 16.29
N ASP A 41 -17.31 -8.02 17.40
CA ASP A 41 -16.09 -8.33 18.17
C ASP A 41 -16.03 -9.80 18.59
N LYS A 42 -17.16 -10.39 19.00
CA LYS A 42 -17.23 -11.81 19.36
C LYS A 42 -16.76 -12.73 18.21
N PHE A 43 -17.21 -12.44 16.99
CA PHE A 43 -16.78 -13.22 15.82
C PHE A 43 -15.29 -13.06 15.57
N LEU A 44 -14.77 -11.82 15.60
CA LEU A 44 -13.35 -11.55 15.39
C LEU A 44 -12.48 -12.23 16.46
N ASP A 45 -12.87 -12.16 17.74
CA ASP A 45 -12.16 -12.78 18.86
C ASP A 45 -12.06 -14.31 18.65
N GLU A 46 -13.18 -15.00 18.37
CA GLU A 46 -13.20 -16.45 18.18
C GLU A 46 -12.48 -16.87 16.89
N PHE A 47 -12.65 -16.12 15.79
CA PHE A 47 -11.97 -16.41 14.53
C PHE A 47 -10.45 -16.31 14.66
N CYS A 48 -9.96 -15.20 15.21
CA CYS A 48 -8.51 -14.99 15.36
C CYS A 48 -7.90 -15.97 16.34
N LYS A 49 -8.58 -16.26 17.46
CA LYS A 49 -8.16 -17.28 18.41
C LYS A 49 -8.05 -18.67 17.76
N SER A 50 -9.03 -19.06 16.93
CA SER A 50 -9.01 -20.33 16.19
C SER A 50 -7.80 -20.38 15.24
N VAL A 51 -7.60 -19.36 14.43
CA VAL A 51 -6.47 -19.27 13.49
C VAL A 51 -5.13 -19.38 14.23
N LYS A 52 -4.95 -18.59 15.30
CA LYS A 52 -3.71 -18.56 16.09
C LYS A 52 -3.45 -19.85 16.88
N SER A 53 -4.50 -20.59 17.26
CA SER A 53 -4.36 -21.88 17.93
C SER A 53 -3.68 -22.93 17.05
N LEU A 54 -3.83 -22.83 15.73
CA LEU A 54 -3.20 -23.74 14.76
C LEU A 54 -1.74 -23.38 14.50
N ASN A 55 -1.45 -22.11 14.33
CA ASN A 55 -0.10 -21.58 14.23
C ASN A 55 -0.13 -20.08 14.52
N ASN A 56 0.70 -19.63 15.46
CA ASN A 56 0.79 -18.23 15.84
C ASN A 56 1.31 -17.30 14.73
N ASP A 57 2.01 -17.87 13.74
CA ASP A 57 2.52 -17.13 12.58
C ASP A 57 1.49 -16.91 11.46
N TYR A 58 0.33 -17.56 11.53
CA TYR A 58 -0.75 -17.29 10.58
C TYR A 58 -1.27 -15.85 10.73
N VAL A 59 -1.53 -15.19 9.61
CA VAL A 59 -1.84 -13.75 9.57
C VAL A 59 -3.33 -13.52 9.34
N VAL A 60 -3.93 -12.62 10.12
CA VAL A 60 -5.30 -12.15 9.92
C VAL A 60 -5.29 -10.65 9.66
N ILE A 61 -5.67 -10.25 8.45
CA ILE A 61 -5.73 -8.85 8.00
C ILE A 61 -7.20 -8.47 7.82
N GLY A 62 -7.61 -7.35 8.39
CA GLY A 62 -8.96 -6.81 8.21
C GLY A 62 -9.03 -5.78 7.09
N GLU A 63 -10.17 -5.69 6.43
CA GLU A 63 -10.51 -4.54 5.63
C GLU A 63 -11.11 -3.45 6.53
N VAL A 64 -10.35 -2.37 6.70
CA VAL A 64 -10.75 -1.15 7.42
C VAL A 64 -10.27 0.03 6.60
N TRP A 65 -11.19 0.94 6.23
CA TRP A 65 -10.88 2.01 5.27
C TRP A 65 -10.21 3.24 5.90
N GLU A 66 -10.35 3.41 7.22
CA GLU A 66 -9.78 4.53 7.97
C GLU A 66 -8.66 4.06 8.89
N ASP A 67 -8.23 4.94 9.80
CA ASP A 67 -7.33 4.58 10.89
C ASP A 67 -8.00 3.56 11.82
N ALA A 68 -7.51 2.32 11.80
CA ALA A 68 -8.07 1.21 12.57
C ALA A 68 -7.86 1.35 14.09
N THR A 69 -6.97 2.23 14.54
CA THR A 69 -6.66 2.40 15.98
C THR A 69 -7.71 3.21 16.71
N ASN A 70 -8.48 4.04 15.99
CA ASN A 70 -9.50 4.91 16.58
C ASN A 70 -10.91 4.69 16.02
N LYS A 71 -11.09 3.63 15.23
CA LYS A 71 -12.37 3.29 14.60
C LYS A 71 -13.47 3.07 15.62
N ILE A 72 -14.63 3.66 15.37
CA ILE A 72 -15.86 3.45 16.13
C ILE A 72 -16.89 2.79 15.21
N SER A 73 -17.36 1.62 15.59
CA SER A 73 -18.48 0.93 14.96
C SER A 73 -19.23 0.09 16.00
N HIS A 74 -20.44 -0.35 15.72
CA HIS A 74 -21.29 -1.08 16.68
C HIS A 74 -21.42 -0.40 18.05
N GLY A 75 -21.41 0.95 18.07
CA GLY A 75 -21.59 1.74 19.30
C GLY A 75 -20.37 1.81 20.24
N GLY A 76 -19.20 1.30 19.81
CA GLY A 76 -17.98 1.29 20.61
C GLY A 76 -16.70 1.48 19.79
N ARG A 77 -15.60 1.80 20.48
CA ARG A 77 -14.26 1.79 19.87
C ARG A 77 -13.82 0.34 19.62
N ARG A 78 -13.38 0.08 18.41
CA ARG A 78 -12.93 -1.25 17.99
C ARG A 78 -11.56 -1.60 18.59
N LYS A 79 -11.32 -2.90 18.81
CA LYS A 79 -10.12 -3.44 19.45
C LYS A 79 -9.15 -4.09 18.46
N TYR A 80 -9.29 -3.84 17.19
CA TYR A 80 -8.65 -4.54 16.08
C TYR A 80 -7.18 -4.88 16.30
N LEU A 81 -6.38 -3.91 16.77
CA LEU A 81 -4.91 -3.98 16.85
C LEU A 81 -4.38 -4.08 18.27
N LEU A 82 -5.19 -4.55 19.23
CA LEU A 82 -4.79 -4.74 20.63
C LEU A 82 -4.12 -6.09 20.91
N GLY A 83 -3.91 -6.93 19.88
CA GLY A 83 -3.18 -8.19 19.97
C GLY A 83 -4.06 -9.45 20.03
N GLU A 84 -5.39 -9.32 20.12
CA GLU A 84 -6.31 -10.46 20.24
C GLU A 84 -7.20 -10.66 18.99
N GLN A 85 -7.27 -9.66 18.10
CA GLN A 85 -8.08 -9.73 16.89
C GLN A 85 -7.18 -9.75 15.64
N LEU A 86 -7.02 -8.61 14.95
CA LEU A 86 -6.29 -8.55 13.70
C LEU A 86 -4.78 -8.35 13.94
N ASP A 87 -3.96 -9.00 13.12
CA ASP A 87 -2.52 -8.70 13.08
C ASP A 87 -2.27 -7.34 12.43
N SER A 88 -3.06 -7.00 11.41
CA SER A 88 -3.00 -5.73 10.70
C SER A 88 -4.24 -5.50 9.85
N VAL A 89 -4.21 -4.44 9.01
CA VAL A 89 -5.31 -4.06 8.13
C VAL A 89 -4.82 -3.70 6.72
N MET A 90 -5.74 -3.64 5.76
CA MET A 90 -5.51 -2.99 4.47
C MET A 90 -5.27 -1.50 4.70
N ASN A 91 -4.22 -0.97 4.07
CA ASN A 91 -3.75 0.39 4.38
C ASN A 91 -4.35 1.43 3.41
N TYR A 92 -5.65 1.64 3.49
CA TYR A 92 -6.34 2.69 2.74
C TYR A 92 -5.83 4.12 3.06
N PRO A 93 -5.43 4.44 4.31
CA PRO A 93 -4.84 5.74 4.60
C PRO A 93 -3.59 6.05 3.78
N PHE A 94 -2.65 5.10 3.62
CA PHE A 94 -1.48 5.30 2.77
C PHE A 94 -1.84 5.35 1.28
N ALA A 95 -2.77 4.51 0.84
CA ALA A 95 -3.26 4.54 -0.54
C ALA A 95 -3.83 5.93 -0.89
N SER A 96 -4.67 6.48 -0.02
CA SER A 96 -5.24 7.83 -0.16
C SER A 96 -4.16 8.92 -0.14
N ALA A 97 -3.21 8.84 0.80
CA ALA A 97 -2.11 9.80 0.90
C ALA A 97 -1.23 9.79 -0.36
N ILE A 98 -0.85 8.60 -0.86
CA ILE A 98 -0.06 8.44 -2.09
C ILE A 98 -0.83 9.02 -3.29
N LEU A 99 -2.09 8.62 -3.48
CA LEU A 99 -2.88 9.07 -4.61
C LEU A 99 -3.10 10.57 -4.61
N THR A 100 -3.43 11.15 -3.44
CA THR A 100 -3.61 12.59 -3.26
C THR A 100 -2.32 13.36 -3.53
N PHE A 101 -1.18 12.88 -3.04
CA PHE A 101 0.12 13.48 -3.31
C PHE A 101 0.46 13.39 -4.81
N MET A 102 0.24 12.26 -5.47
CA MET A 102 0.48 12.12 -6.90
C MET A 102 -0.43 13.03 -7.75
N ARG A 103 -1.65 13.30 -7.33
CA ARG A 103 -2.57 14.19 -8.03
C ARG A 103 -2.24 15.66 -7.80
N TYR A 104 -2.07 16.08 -6.57
CA TYR A 104 -2.07 17.48 -6.17
C TYR A 104 -0.72 18.02 -5.70
N GLY A 105 0.24 17.16 -5.37
CA GLY A 105 1.58 17.54 -4.96
C GLY A 105 1.68 18.17 -3.57
N VAL A 106 0.67 18.02 -2.70
CA VAL A 106 0.69 18.59 -1.35
C VAL A 106 1.52 17.70 -0.43
N ALA A 107 2.81 18.02 -0.33
CA ALA A 107 3.80 17.20 0.36
C ALA A 107 3.57 17.12 1.87
N GLU A 108 3.16 18.22 2.48
CA GLU A 108 2.90 18.32 3.92
C GLU A 108 1.77 17.38 4.34
N ASN A 109 0.66 17.39 3.61
CA ASN A 109 -0.49 16.52 3.90
C ASN A 109 -0.15 15.04 3.77
N PHE A 110 0.66 14.67 2.77
CA PHE A 110 1.16 13.31 2.64
C PHE A 110 1.95 12.89 3.87
N MET A 111 2.93 13.71 4.26
CA MET A 111 3.81 13.40 5.38
C MET A 111 3.06 13.34 6.70
N GLU A 112 2.12 14.26 6.95
CA GLU A 112 1.26 14.27 8.12
C GLU A 112 0.44 12.97 8.22
N SER A 113 -0.20 12.56 7.12
CA SER A 113 -0.98 11.32 7.06
C SER A 113 -0.13 10.09 7.37
N VAL A 114 1.07 10.02 6.77
CA VAL A 114 1.98 8.87 6.99
C VAL A 114 2.49 8.85 8.43
N VAL A 115 2.93 9.98 8.97
CA VAL A 115 3.42 10.10 10.35
C VAL A 115 2.33 9.73 11.34
N SER A 116 1.11 10.22 11.15
CA SER A 116 -0.05 9.91 12.01
C SER A 116 -0.27 8.39 12.14
N ILE A 117 -0.29 7.68 11.02
CA ILE A 117 -0.43 6.20 11.04
C ILE A 117 0.77 5.53 11.70
N CYS A 118 1.99 6.00 11.42
CA CYS A 118 3.21 5.44 12.04
C CYS A 118 3.24 5.63 13.57
N GLU A 119 2.66 6.71 14.09
CA GLU A 119 2.59 7.00 15.52
C GLU A 119 1.42 6.29 16.21
N ASN A 120 0.30 6.11 15.51
CA ASN A 120 -0.91 5.52 16.08
C ASN A 120 -0.85 3.99 16.16
N TYR A 121 -0.18 3.34 15.20
CA TYR A 121 -0.20 1.87 15.09
C TYR A 121 0.87 1.20 15.95
N PRO A 122 0.56 0.10 16.65
CA PRO A 122 1.58 -0.76 17.23
C PRO A 122 2.59 -1.20 16.16
N LYS A 123 3.88 -1.22 16.51
CA LYS A 123 4.96 -1.51 15.56
C LYS A 123 4.75 -2.81 14.77
N THR A 124 4.26 -3.85 15.43
CA THR A 124 3.96 -5.15 14.80
C THR A 124 2.86 -5.05 13.74
N ALA A 125 1.78 -4.32 14.03
CA ALA A 125 0.70 -4.07 13.08
C ALA A 125 1.14 -3.16 11.94
N LEU A 126 1.95 -2.12 12.25
CA LEU A 126 2.52 -1.20 11.26
C LEU A 126 3.40 -1.94 10.24
N ASP A 127 4.23 -2.89 10.70
CA ASP A 127 5.11 -3.67 9.83
C ASP A 127 4.35 -4.66 8.93
N CYS A 128 3.13 -5.02 9.32
CA CYS A 128 2.24 -5.93 8.60
C CYS A 128 1.11 -5.21 7.85
N LEU A 129 1.14 -3.88 7.73
CA LEU A 129 0.16 -3.15 6.94
C LEU A 129 0.20 -3.58 5.47
N MET A 130 -0.96 -3.90 4.92
CA MET A 130 -1.10 -4.26 3.52
C MET A 130 -1.19 -3.00 2.66
N ASN A 131 -0.05 -2.53 2.15
CA ASN A 131 0.04 -1.31 1.33
C ASN A 131 -0.41 -1.60 -0.10
N HIS A 132 -1.56 -1.11 -0.48
CA HIS A 132 -2.08 -1.15 -1.85
C HIS A 132 -2.22 0.28 -2.40
N ILE A 133 -2.31 0.42 -3.71
CA ILE A 133 -2.66 1.66 -4.42
C ILE A 133 -3.81 1.44 -5.40
N GLY A 134 -4.23 0.21 -5.60
CA GLY A 134 -5.40 -0.23 -6.34
C GLY A 134 -6.01 -1.46 -5.67
N THR A 135 -7.33 -1.61 -5.76
CA THR A 135 -8.09 -2.78 -5.28
C THR A 135 -9.25 -3.08 -6.21
N HIS A 136 -9.95 -4.18 -5.94
CA HIS A 136 -11.17 -4.54 -6.66
C HIS A 136 -12.36 -3.60 -6.37
N ASP A 137 -12.26 -2.74 -5.36
CA ASP A 137 -13.31 -1.78 -4.96
C ASP A 137 -13.03 -0.34 -5.42
N THR A 138 -11.82 -0.10 -5.96
CA THR A 138 -11.42 1.24 -6.44
C THR A 138 -11.20 1.24 -7.95
N ALA A 139 -11.24 2.40 -8.57
CA ALA A 139 -10.82 2.54 -9.97
C ALA A 139 -9.35 2.13 -10.14
N ARG A 140 -8.97 1.69 -11.35
CA ARG A 140 -7.58 1.32 -11.66
C ARG A 140 -6.64 2.49 -11.41
N ILE A 141 -5.47 2.21 -10.85
CA ILE A 141 -4.54 3.24 -10.42
C ILE A 141 -4.11 4.19 -11.55
N LEU A 142 -3.82 3.69 -12.74
CA LEU A 142 -3.49 4.55 -13.90
C LEU A 142 -4.61 5.55 -14.19
N THR A 143 -5.86 5.08 -14.20
CA THR A 143 -7.03 5.94 -14.42
C THR A 143 -7.21 6.94 -13.29
N SER A 144 -7.07 6.49 -12.04
CA SER A 144 -7.20 7.33 -10.84
C SER A 144 -6.14 8.41 -10.73
N LEU A 145 -4.94 8.20 -11.28
CA LEU A 145 -3.86 9.20 -11.28
C LEU A 145 -4.18 10.40 -12.19
N ILE A 146 -5.05 10.24 -13.18
CA ILE A 146 -5.43 11.29 -14.14
C ILE A 146 -6.82 11.83 -13.84
N TYR A 147 -7.79 10.96 -13.62
CA TYR A 147 -9.19 11.34 -13.43
C TYR A 147 -9.57 11.22 -11.96
N ASP A 148 -9.78 12.36 -11.32
CA ASP A 148 -10.27 12.39 -9.95
C ASP A 148 -11.71 11.90 -9.88
N SER A 149 -11.99 11.05 -8.89
CA SER A 149 -13.33 10.56 -8.58
C SER A 149 -14.06 9.95 -9.78
N ILE A 150 -13.34 9.26 -10.65
CA ILE A 150 -13.90 8.58 -11.82
C ILE A 150 -15.00 7.58 -11.42
N GLU A 151 -14.87 6.94 -10.27
CA GLU A 151 -15.82 5.99 -9.70
C GLU A 151 -17.19 6.61 -9.37
N HIS A 152 -17.26 7.93 -9.23
CA HIS A 152 -18.50 8.69 -9.00
C HIS A 152 -19.12 9.25 -10.29
N LYS A 153 -18.48 9.03 -11.44
CA LYS A 153 -19.06 9.47 -12.74
C LYS A 153 -20.13 8.49 -13.21
N PRO A 154 -21.05 8.94 -14.08
CA PRO A 154 -22.04 8.05 -14.68
C PRO A 154 -21.42 6.82 -15.36
N ARG A 155 -22.12 5.67 -15.32
CA ARG A 155 -21.62 4.38 -15.85
C ARG A 155 -21.15 4.46 -17.30
N ASN A 156 -21.85 5.20 -18.15
CA ASN A 156 -21.46 5.37 -19.56
C ASN A 156 -20.12 6.09 -19.73
N ILE A 157 -19.70 6.91 -18.76
CA ILE A 157 -18.36 7.54 -18.76
C ILE A 157 -17.32 6.55 -18.25
N GLN A 158 -17.66 5.74 -17.25
CA GLN A 158 -16.73 4.78 -16.67
C GLN A 158 -16.41 3.60 -17.59
N VAL A 159 -17.40 3.09 -18.34
CA VAL A 159 -17.24 1.90 -19.20
C VAL A 159 -16.25 2.14 -20.34
N ASP A 160 -16.23 3.35 -20.89
CA ASP A 160 -15.37 3.73 -22.00
C ASP A 160 -14.15 4.56 -21.55
N CYS A 161 -13.90 4.59 -20.24
CA CYS A 161 -12.82 5.38 -19.67
C CYS A 161 -11.46 4.81 -20.05
N LYS A 162 -10.85 5.39 -21.07
CA LYS A 162 -9.46 5.13 -21.47
C LYS A 162 -8.67 6.43 -21.52
N LEU A 163 -7.44 6.35 -21.06
CA LEU A 163 -6.49 7.45 -21.16
C LEU A 163 -6.07 7.63 -22.62
N THR A 164 -5.90 8.86 -23.05
CA THR A 164 -5.18 9.18 -24.29
C THR A 164 -3.70 8.79 -24.11
N ASP A 165 -2.95 8.64 -25.21
CA ASP A 165 -1.53 8.27 -25.15
C ASP A 165 -0.72 9.25 -24.26
N VAL A 166 -1.01 10.55 -24.33
CA VAL A 166 -0.36 11.58 -23.51
C VAL A 166 -0.70 11.42 -22.03
N GLU A 167 -1.96 11.16 -21.72
CA GLU A 167 -2.42 10.90 -20.34
C GLU A 167 -1.85 9.60 -19.81
N TYR A 168 -1.75 8.57 -20.64
CA TYR A 168 -1.17 7.28 -20.27
C TYR A 168 0.30 7.41 -19.89
N GLU A 169 1.12 8.07 -20.70
CA GLU A 169 2.53 8.29 -20.38
C GLU A 169 2.72 9.13 -19.10
N LYS A 170 1.87 10.14 -18.89
CA LYS A 170 1.84 10.89 -17.65
C LYS A 170 1.45 10.01 -16.46
N ALA A 171 0.39 9.21 -16.60
CA ALA A 171 -0.07 8.28 -15.55
C ALA A 171 1.01 7.26 -15.22
N LYS A 172 1.72 6.74 -16.23
CA LYS A 172 2.82 5.79 -16.05
C LYS A 172 3.99 6.39 -15.25
N ALA A 173 4.38 7.63 -15.54
CA ALA A 173 5.41 8.31 -14.74
C ALA A 173 4.96 8.50 -13.28
N LEU A 174 3.72 8.94 -13.07
CA LEU A 174 3.14 9.07 -11.72
C LEU A 174 3.02 7.72 -11.01
N LEU A 175 2.63 6.65 -11.72
CA LEU A 175 2.57 5.29 -11.18
C LEU A 175 3.92 4.80 -10.70
N LYS A 176 4.99 5.02 -11.49
CA LYS A 176 6.34 4.67 -11.10
C LYS A 176 6.77 5.40 -9.81
N CYS A 177 6.44 6.66 -9.67
CA CYS A 177 6.69 7.41 -8.44
C CYS A 177 5.84 6.89 -7.25
N ALA A 178 4.55 6.65 -7.46
CA ALA A 178 3.62 6.13 -6.45
C ALA A 178 4.06 4.76 -5.92
N THR A 179 4.50 3.88 -6.81
CA THR A 179 4.94 2.53 -6.44
C THR A 179 6.24 2.53 -5.62
N VAL A 180 7.16 3.48 -5.84
CA VAL A 180 8.30 3.64 -4.93
C VAL A 180 7.82 3.89 -3.50
N LEU A 181 6.83 4.77 -3.33
CA LEU A 181 6.26 5.04 -2.00
C LEU A 181 5.56 3.79 -1.44
N GLN A 182 4.72 3.11 -2.24
CA GLN A 182 4.06 1.87 -1.84
C GLN A 182 5.05 0.81 -1.33
N TYR A 183 6.20 0.66 -2.00
CA TYR A 183 7.19 -0.37 -1.71
C TYR A 183 8.15 -0.01 -0.57
N THR A 184 8.26 1.26 -0.22
CA THR A 184 9.27 1.72 0.76
C THR A 184 8.69 2.25 2.06
N LEU A 185 7.42 2.60 2.12
CA LEU A 185 6.72 2.91 3.37
C LEU A 185 6.62 1.68 4.28
N PRO A 186 6.39 1.84 5.61
CA PRO A 186 6.12 0.73 6.52
C PRO A 186 4.96 -0.15 6.05
N GLY A 187 5.06 -1.46 6.26
CA GLY A 187 4.11 -2.46 5.77
C GLY A 187 4.68 -3.26 4.59
N PHE A 188 3.85 -4.01 3.89
CA PHE A 188 4.24 -4.76 2.69
C PHE A 188 3.38 -4.36 1.48
N PRO A 189 3.98 -4.26 0.27
CA PRO A 189 3.23 -3.91 -0.93
C PRO A 189 2.32 -5.04 -1.36
N SER A 190 1.08 -4.69 -1.72
CA SER A 190 0.10 -5.58 -2.34
C SER A 190 -0.29 -5.01 -3.70
N ILE A 191 -0.15 -5.81 -4.74
CA ILE A 191 -0.45 -5.42 -6.11
C ILE A 191 -1.84 -5.92 -6.46
N TYR A 192 -2.73 -5.03 -6.90
CA TYR A 192 -3.95 -5.46 -7.54
C TYR A 192 -3.63 -5.93 -8.95
N TYR A 193 -4.04 -7.16 -9.30
CA TYR A 193 -3.69 -7.78 -10.58
C TYR A 193 -3.96 -6.85 -11.77
N GLY A 194 -3.01 -6.76 -12.68
CA GLY A 194 -3.10 -5.93 -13.87
C GLY A 194 -2.57 -4.50 -13.71
N ASP A 195 -2.41 -3.98 -12.49
CA ASP A 195 -1.77 -2.68 -12.29
C ASP A 195 -0.31 -2.72 -12.75
N GLU A 196 0.38 -3.86 -12.53
CA GLU A 196 1.73 -4.16 -13.01
C GLU A 196 1.82 -4.38 -14.52
N ALA A 197 0.68 -4.54 -15.18
CA ALA A 197 0.56 -4.75 -16.63
C ALA A 197 -0.02 -3.55 -17.39
N GLY A 198 -0.30 -2.44 -16.68
CA GLY A 198 -0.81 -1.23 -17.29
C GLY A 198 -2.33 -1.22 -17.55
N VAL A 199 -3.09 -2.06 -16.83
CA VAL A 199 -4.55 -2.11 -16.98
C VAL A 199 -5.20 -0.82 -16.49
N GLN A 200 -6.15 -0.32 -17.31
CA GLN A 200 -6.97 0.86 -17.06
C GLN A 200 -8.41 0.46 -16.75
N GLY A 201 -9.17 1.31 -16.08
CA GLY A 201 -10.60 1.09 -15.83
C GLY A 201 -11.17 2.06 -14.80
N GLY A 202 -12.47 2.32 -14.91
CA GLY A 202 -13.27 3.06 -13.91
C GLY A 202 -13.48 2.28 -12.63
N GLY A 203 -14.44 2.70 -11.81
CA GLY A 203 -14.83 1.96 -10.60
C GLY A 203 -15.49 0.62 -10.90
N ASP A 204 -15.81 -0.14 -9.86
CA ASP A 204 -16.47 -1.44 -9.97
C ASP A 204 -17.77 -1.38 -10.82
N PRO A 205 -17.96 -2.30 -11.79
CA PRO A 205 -17.14 -3.45 -12.15
C PRO A 205 -16.09 -3.21 -13.24
N PHE A 206 -15.88 -1.96 -13.68
CA PHE A 206 -15.04 -1.64 -14.84
C PHE A 206 -13.53 -1.73 -14.53
N ASN A 207 -13.15 -1.81 -13.26
CA ASN A 207 -11.80 -2.10 -12.80
C ASN A 207 -11.43 -3.60 -12.83
N ARG A 208 -12.39 -4.50 -13.06
CA ARG A 208 -12.24 -5.98 -12.99
C ARG A 208 -12.10 -6.64 -14.36
N SER A 209 -11.45 -5.96 -15.31
CA SER A 209 -11.16 -6.53 -16.62
C SER A 209 -10.17 -7.70 -16.52
N PHE A 210 -10.15 -8.56 -17.55
CA PHE A 210 -9.20 -9.66 -17.64
C PHE A 210 -7.75 -9.15 -17.68
N PHE A 211 -6.84 -9.99 -17.19
CA PHE A 211 -5.40 -9.72 -17.31
C PHE A 211 -5.00 -9.74 -18.79
N PRO A 212 -4.22 -8.77 -19.28
CA PRO A 212 -3.90 -8.60 -20.70
C PRO A 212 -2.75 -9.51 -21.13
N TRP A 213 -2.92 -10.84 -21.05
CA TRP A 213 -1.89 -11.82 -21.40
C TRP A 213 -1.29 -11.58 -22.79
N GLY A 214 0.03 -11.35 -22.86
CA GLY A 214 0.78 -11.07 -24.09
C GLY A 214 0.61 -9.65 -24.64
N ALA A 215 -0.06 -8.76 -23.89
CA ALA A 215 -0.25 -7.35 -24.22
C ALA A 215 0.02 -6.45 -22.98
N GLU A 216 0.84 -6.94 -22.05
CA GLU A 216 1.28 -6.19 -20.87
C GLU A 216 2.17 -5.01 -21.28
N ASP A 217 2.08 -3.89 -20.56
CA ASP A 217 3.08 -2.81 -20.67
C ASP A 217 4.39 -3.30 -20.03
N SER A 218 5.35 -3.69 -20.89
CA SER A 218 6.63 -4.26 -20.44
C SER A 218 7.43 -3.30 -19.55
N ASP A 219 7.35 -1.98 -19.80
CA ASP A 219 8.07 -0.96 -19.03
C ASP A 219 7.50 -0.87 -17.58
N ILE A 220 6.17 -1.01 -17.42
CA ILE A 220 5.55 -1.09 -16.09
C ILE A 220 5.89 -2.41 -15.41
N THR A 221 5.78 -3.54 -16.13
CA THR A 221 6.08 -4.86 -15.58
C THR A 221 7.53 -4.96 -15.09
N GLU A 222 8.49 -4.51 -15.89
CA GLU A 222 9.91 -4.48 -15.52
C GLU A 222 10.17 -3.57 -14.32
N TRP A 223 9.44 -2.45 -14.25
CA TRP A 223 9.52 -1.54 -13.12
C TRP A 223 9.10 -2.20 -11.80
N TYR A 224 7.95 -2.86 -11.77
CA TYR A 224 7.49 -3.59 -10.58
C TYR A 224 8.46 -4.71 -10.18
N GLN A 225 9.01 -5.44 -11.16
CA GLN A 225 10.03 -6.46 -10.91
C GLN A 225 11.31 -5.86 -10.29
N ARG A 226 11.74 -4.70 -10.76
CA ARG A 226 12.90 -3.98 -10.22
C ARG A 226 12.66 -3.56 -8.77
N LEU A 227 11.52 -2.93 -8.48
CA LEU A 227 11.15 -2.55 -7.12
C LEU A 227 11.05 -3.76 -6.18
N GLY A 228 10.50 -4.87 -6.66
CA GLY A 228 10.46 -6.13 -5.89
C GLY A 228 11.85 -6.62 -5.52
N LYS A 229 12.81 -6.57 -6.45
CA LYS A 229 14.21 -6.94 -6.18
C LYS A 229 14.85 -6.01 -5.16
N VAL A 230 14.68 -4.68 -5.31
CA VAL A 230 15.20 -3.69 -4.35
C VAL A 230 14.63 -3.96 -2.95
N ARG A 231 13.29 -4.08 -2.84
CA ARG A 231 12.67 -4.35 -1.54
C ARG A 231 13.15 -5.63 -0.88
N ASN A 232 13.28 -6.71 -1.64
CA ASN A 232 13.72 -8.00 -1.10
C ASN A 232 15.17 -7.99 -0.65
N SER A 233 16.02 -7.15 -1.26
CA SER A 233 17.44 -7.01 -0.92
C SER A 233 17.69 -6.18 0.35
N LEU A 234 16.71 -5.37 0.78
CA LEU A 234 16.87 -4.41 1.87
C LEU A 234 16.10 -4.84 3.12
N LYS A 235 16.83 -5.12 4.21
CA LYS A 235 16.23 -5.50 5.51
C LYS A 235 15.45 -4.33 6.13
N CYS A 236 15.93 -3.10 5.96
CA CYS A 236 15.29 -1.91 6.50
C CYS A 236 13.88 -1.66 5.93
N LEU A 237 13.55 -2.19 4.74
CA LEU A 237 12.21 -2.10 4.16
C LEU A 237 11.22 -3.12 4.73
N LYS A 238 11.69 -4.18 5.40
CA LYS A 238 10.80 -5.18 6.01
C LYS A 238 10.16 -4.66 7.29
N ASN A 239 10.97 -4.24 8.27
CA ASN A 239 10.51 -3.76 9.58
C ASN A 239 11.44 -2.70 10.18
N GLY A 240 12.14 -1.93 9.33
CA GLY A 240 12.96 -0.81 9.77
C GLY A 240 12.12 0.36 10.30
N SER A 241 12.78 1.26 11.02
CA SER A 241 12.18 2.52 11.46
C SER A 241 11.83 3.38 10.24
N PHE A 242 10.82 4.23 10.39
CA PHE A 242 10.49 5.29 9.47
C PHE A 242 10.80 6.64 10.12
N LYS A 243 11.49 7.53 9.42
CA LYS A 243 11.71 8.90 9.88
C LYS A 243 11.44 9.88 8.75
N PRO A 244 10.52 10.84 8.91
CA PRO A 244 10.35 11.92 7.96
C PRO A 244 11.62 12.77 7.90
N TYR A 245 11.96 13.28 6.73
CA TYR A 245 13.12 14.15 6.54
C TYR A 245 12.70 15.54 6.03
N SER A 246 11.95 15.59 4.93
CA SER A 246 11.39 16.83 4.39
C SER A 246 10.09 16.60 3.65
N ALA A 247 9.21 17.59 3.68
CA ALA A 247 7.98 17.63 2.91
C ALA A 247 7.66 19.07 2.54
N MET A 248 8.01 19.49 1.32
CA MET A 248 7.78 20.85 0.83
C MET A 248 7.90 20.92 -0.69
N LEU A 249 7.29 21.90 -1.30
CA LEU A 249 7.41 22.20 -2.74
C LEU A 249 7.16 20.98 -3.64
N SER A 250 6.12 20.22 -3.32
CA SER A 250 5.76 18.97 -4.03
C SER A 250 6.88 17.93 -4.07
N CYS A 251 7.76 17.96 -3.07
CA CYS A 251 8.82 16.98 -2.88
C CYS A 251 8.75 16.45 -1.44
N ILE A 252 8.92 15.15 -1.29
CA ILE A 252 8.97 14.47 0.01
C ILE A 252 10.25 13.67 0.13
N ALA A 253 10.80 13.60 1.34
CA ALA A 253 11.91 12.72 1.65
C ALA A 253 11.74 12.11 3.04
N TYR A 254 12.15 10.85 3.18
CA TYR A 254 12.17 10.11 4.44
C TYR A 254 13.25 9.06 4.44
N THR A 255 13.57 8.53 5.61
CA THR A 255 14.54 7.44 5.75
C THR A 255 13.89 6.19 6.32
N ARG A 256 14.44 5.03 5.93
CA ARG A 256 14.18 3.73 6.54
C ARG A 256 15.49 3.17 7.05
N GLU A 257 15.50 2.64 8.28
CA GLU A 257 16.73 2.17 8.90
C GLU A 257 16.49 0.93 9.75
N ARG A 258 17.39 -0.07 9.61
CA ARG A 258 17.43 -1.26 10.45
C ARG A 258 18.86 -1.84 10.53
N GLU A 259 19.37 -2.08 11.74
CA GLU A 259 20.63 -2.80 11.98
C GLU A 259 21.83 -2.20 11.20
N GLY A 260 21.88 -0.87 11.10
CA GLY A 260 22.94 -0.16 10.37
C GLY A 260 22.74 -0.07 8.85
N GLU A 261 21.74 -0.76 8.30
CA GLU A 261 21.31 -0.54 6.92
C GLU A 261 20.31 0.62 6.88
N LYS A 262 20.63 1.64 6.09
CA LYS A 262 19.82 2.85 5.99
C LYS A 262 19.64 3.27 4.54
N ILE A 263 18.45 3.69 4.20
CA ILE A 263 18.13 4.28 2.91
C ILE A 263 17.43 5.62 3.09
N MET A 264 17.55 6.47 2.08
CA MET A 264 16.74 7.66 1.88
C MET A 264 15.89 7.52 0.63
N VAL A 265 14.63 7.81 0.76
CA VAL A 265 13.67 7.85 -0.36
C VAL A 265 13.31 9.31 -0.58
N ILE A 266 13.39 9.76 -1.84
CA ILE A 266 13.01 11.12 -2.22
C ILE A 266 12.07 11.02 -3.42
N ALA A 267 10.89 11.63 -3.34
CA ALA A 267 9.90 11.64 -4.41
C ALA A 267 9.63 13.09 -4.87
N ASN A 268 9.86 13.33 -6.14
CA ASN A 268 9.61 14.60 -6.81
C ASN A 268 8.29 14.54 -7.59
N ARG A 269 7.26 15.23 -7.10
CA ARG A 269 5.96 15.34 -7.77
C ARG A 269 5.90 16.59 -8.69
N ASN A 270 6.92 17.42 -8.73
CA ASN A 270 6.97 18.60 -9.59
C ASN A 270 6.88 18.22 -11.08
N TYR A 271 6.52 19.19 -11.90
CA TYR A 271 6.50 19.07 -13.38
C TYR A 271 7.87 19.34 -14.02
N HIS A 272 8.93 19.49 -13.22
CA HIS A 272 10.30 19.74 -13.65
C HIS A 272 11.28 18.92 -12.79
N GLU A 273 12.47 18.73 -13.33
CA GLU A 273 13.60 18.15 -12.61
C GLU A 273 14.02 19.07 -11.45
N ILE A 274 14.43 18.47 -10.35
CA ILE A 274 14.97 19.18 -9.18
C ILE A 274 16.37 18.67 -8.84
N ASP A 275 17.21 19.55 -8.31
CA ASP A 275 18.46 19.20 -7.64
C ASP A 275 18.18 19.12 -6.13
N TYR A 276 18.20 17.88 -5.59
CA TYR A 276 17.96 17.65 -4.18
C TYR A 276 19.28 17.50 -3.43
N TYR A 277 19.60 18.45 -2.54
CA TYR A 277 20.81 18.43 -1.73
C TYR A 277 20.71 17.42 -0.60
N LEU A 278 21.76 16.59 -0.48
CA LEU A 278 21.75 15.42 0.40
C LEU A 278 22.46 15.72 1.73
N PRO A 279 22.02 15.11 2.84
CA PRO A 279 22.81 15.05 4.06
C PRO A 279 24.07 14.22 3.84
N ASP A 280 25.13 14.50 4.63
CA ASP A 280 26.48 13.96 4.42
C ASP A 280 26.51 12.43 4.33
N GLU A 281 25.68 11.73 5.09
CA GLU A 281 25.61 10.27 5.09
C GLU A 281 25.13 9.64 3.78
N PHE A 282 24.48 10.43 2.90
CA PHE A 282 23.95 9.98 1.60
C PHE A 282 24.73 10.56 0.40
N LYS A 283 25.71 11.42 0.62
CA LYS A 283 26.53 11.97 -0.44
C LYS A 283 27.45 10.90 -1.05
N TYR A 284 27.61 10.92 -2.36
CA TYR A 284 28.46 9.98 -3.11
C TYR A 284 28.13 8.51 -2.89
N LYS A 285 26.85 8.20 -2.65
CA LYS A 285 26.32 6.86 -2.39
C LYS A 285 25.61 6.28 -3.59
N GLU A 286 25.18 5.04 -3.49
CA GLU A 286 24.51 4.30 -4.55
C GLU A 286 23.02 4.68 -4.62
N GLU A 287 22.54 5.00 -5.81
CA GLU A 287 21.13 5.08 -6.15
C GLU A 287 20.67 3.74 -6.74
N LEU A 288 19.56 3.16 -6.20
CA LEU A 288 19.21 1.76 -6.40
C LEU A 288 18.24 1.50 -7.55
N ILE A 289 17.57 2.54 -8.09
CA ILE A 289 16.49 2.36 -9.06
C ILE A 289 16.92 2.69 -10.48
N PHE A 290 17.51 3.86 -10.68
CA PHE A 290 17.84 4.39 -12.00
C PHE A 290 19.33 4.39 -12.31
N GLY A 291 20.19 4.15 -11.30
CA GLY A 291 21.64 4.34 -11.42
C GLY A 291 22.00 5.83 -11.56
N ALA A 292 21.19 6.73 -10.98
CA ALA A 292 21.44 8.15 -11.01
C ALA A 292 22.77 8.49 -10.32
N GLN A 293 23.54 9.42 -10.88
CA GLN A 293 24.76 9.88 -10.25
C GLN A 293 24.42 10.67 -8.98
N VAL A 294 24.96 10.23 -7.87
CA VAL A 294 24.82 10.88 -6.56
C VAL A 294 26.11 11.59 -6.20
N THR A 295 26.01 12.89 -5.95
CA THR A 295 27.12 13.75 -5.50
C THR A 295 26.74 14.41 -4.15
N ASP A 296 26.98 15.70 -3.96
CA ASP A 296 26.38 16.49 -2.87
C ASP A 296 24.87 16.65 -3.04
N PHE A 297 24.38 16.41 -4.24
CA PHE A 297 22.96 16.40 -4.59
C PHE A 297 22.68 15.26 -5.57
N VAL A 298 21.40 14.97 -5.77
CA VAL A 298 20.88 14.07 -6.79
C VAL A 298 19.88 14.81 -7.67
N LYS A 299 19.96 14.61 -8.99
CA LYS A 299 18.94 15.09 -9.93
C LYS A 299 17.77 14.14 -9.97
N ILE A 300 16.58 14.66 -9.73
CA ILE A 300 15.36 13.85 -9.72
C ILE A 300 14.41 14.39 -10.79
N PRO A 301 14.17 13.65 -11.87
CA PRO A 301 13.26 14.06 -12.92
C PRO A 301 11.85 14.39 -12.42
N ALA A 302 11.06 15.08 -13.23
CA ALA A 302 9.64 15.29 -12.96
C ALA A 302 8.90 13.94 -12.72
N HIS A 303 7.98 13.90 -11.77
CA HIS A 303 7.16 12.73 -11.46
C HIS A 303 7.98 11.45 -11.20
N SER A 304 9.10 11.59 -10.51
CA SER A 304 10.04 10.50 -10.26
C SER A 304 10.43 10.40 -8.78
N ALA A 305 10.99 9.27 -8.41
CA ALA A 305 11.52 9.07 -7.06
C ALA A 305 12.83 8.28 -7.12
N VAL A 306 13.70 8.49 -6.14
CA VAL A 306 14.98 7.81 -6.00
C VAL A 306 15.09 7.13 -4.64
N ILE A 307 15.87 6.05 -4.59
CA ILE A 307 16.24 5.35 -3.35
C ILE A 307 17.76 5.36 -3.24
N ILE A 308 18.30 6.02 -2.23
CA ILE A 308 19.74 6.14 -2.01
C ILE A 308 20.10 5.33 -0.77
N LYS A 309 21.06 4.41 -0.89
CA LYS A 309 21.56 3.60 0.23
C LYS A 309 22.77 4.26 0.85
N SER A 310 22.81 4.39 2.19
CA SER A 310 23.92 5.06 2.88
C SER A 310 25.22 4.23 2.94
N ASN A 311 25.11 2.91 3.03
CA ASN A 311 26.24 1.96 3.13
C ASN A 311 26.00 0.74 2.27
#